data_9e7ba1bc55fe7c4ba2f52e4114c82b0c
#
_entry.id   9e7ba1bc55fe7c4ba2f52e4114c82b0c
#
_cell.length_a   1.000
_cell.length_b   1.000
_cell.length_c   1.000
_cell.angle_alpha   90.00
_cell.angle_beta   90.00
_cell.angle_gamma   90.00
#
_symmetry.space_group_name_H-M   'P 1'
#
loop_
_entity.id
_entity.type
_entity.pdbx_description
1 polymer ?
#
loop_
_entity_poly.entity_id
_entity_poly.type
_entity_poly.pdbx_seq_one_letter_code
_entity_poly.pdbx_strand_id
1 'polypeptide(L)'
;MQAEAVVLALGNLEPASPPGVDEALRNSPLYVENPWRLEAEAAEGARDILLIGAGLTMVDAALSLRRPGRRFTALSRHGLLPRAHATVPPEPYVEAFAGGPSDVLKQVRQATQTHDWRAVFDHLRHSARPLWRSWTAVQRKRFLRHLRPLWDVHRHRLSPGSARDIHSMLASGELTVLAGKLSETTLDGRSVEAAWRPRGRRRAIRGRFDLVVNCTGPLGVIQQSREPLIADILKKGYGRPDPLGLGLQVDGDGRLIGQDRPADGLYAIGPLTRGAFWEITAVPDLRAQALDLAEHVAAAGATGQSGAADWPRTDPAAIVRGT
;
A
#
# COMPACT_ATOMS: atom_id res chain seq x y z
N MET A 1 -16.77 -7.60 27.74
CA MET A 1 -16.82 -6.14 27.56
C MET A 1 -18.00 -5.87 26.63
N GLN A 2 -18.87 -4.96 26.98
CA GLN A 2 -19.97 -4.50 26.10
C GLN A 2 -19.57 -3.10 25.60
N ALA A 3 -19.77 -2.83 24.32
CA ALA A 3 -19.50 -1.54 23.69
C ALA A 3 -20.64 -1.21 22.72
N GLU A 4 -21.04 0.04 22.65
CA GLU A 4 -22.05 0.54 21.71
C GLU A 4 -21.47 0.72 20.30
N ALA A 5 -20.16 1.01 20.24
CA ALA A 5 -19.44 1.14 18.99
C ALA A 5 -18.03 0.52 19.09
N VAL A 6 -17.59 -0.10 18.00
CA VAL A 6 -16.24 -0.65 17.84
C VAL A 6 -15.62 -0.07 16.58
N VAL A 7 -14.41 0.48 16.71
CA VAL A 7 -13.68 1.08 15.58
C VAL A 7 -12.45 0.23 15.25
N LEU A 8 -12.39 -0.30 14.05
CA LEU A 8 -11.23 -1.02 13.53
C LEU A 8 -10.17 -0.02 13.05
N ALA A 9 -9.11 0.14 13.82
CA ALA A 9 -8.00 1.06 13.54
C ALA A 9 -6.67 0.30 13.39
N LEU A 10 -6.64 -0.78 12.59
CA LEU A 10 -5.53 -1.74 12.50
C LEU A 10 -4.31 -1.20 11.73
N GLY A 11 -4.41 -0.03 11.09
CA GLY A 11 -3.34 0.51 10.27
C GLY A 11 -3.11 -0.30 8.97
N ASN A 12 -1.86 -0.35 8.53
CA ASN A 12 -1.47 -1.15 7.38
C ASN A 12 -1.39 -2.62 7.76
N LEU A 13 -2.02 -3.46 6.97
CA LEU A 13 -1.90 -4.92 7.12
C LEU A 13 -0.54 -5.39 6.60
N GLU A 14 -0.06 -6.51 7.16
CA GLU A 14 1.19 -7.15 6.77
C GLU A 14 1.26 -7.38 5.26
N PRO A 15 2.43 -7.17 4.62
CA PRO A 15 2.60 -7.46 3.21
C PRO A 15 2.36 -8.94 2.93
N ALA A 16 1.87 -9.24 1.74
CA ALA A 16 1.81 -10.61 1.24
C ALA A 16 2.90 -10.84 0.20
N SER A 17 3.39 -12.07 0.15
CA SER A 17 4.35 -12.47 -0.88
C SER A 17 3.78 -12.25 -2.27
N PRO A 18 4.49 -11.57 -3.18
CA PRO A 18 4.01 -11.34 -4.54
C PRO A 18 3.95 -12.65 -5.34
N PRO A 19 3.05 -12.71 -6.35
CA PRO A 19 3.02 -13.86 -7.26
C PRO A 19 4.40 -14.10 -7.90
N GLY A 20 4.80 -15.37 -7.94
CA GLY A 20 6.11 -15.79 -8.44
C GLY A 20 7.12 -16.11 -7.34
N VAL A 21 6.85 -15.76 -6.09
CA VAL A 21 7.61 -16.25 -4.93
C VAL A 21 7.04 -17.61 -4.55
N ASP A 22 7.85 -18.65 -4.66
CA ASP A 22 7.43 -20.02 -4.34
C ASP A 22 7.37 -20.27 -2.83
N GLU A 23 6.80 -21.39 -2.43
CA GLU A 23 6.61 -21.75 -1.03
C GLU A 23 7.93 -22.09 -0.33
N ALA A 24 8.83 -22.76 -1.04
CA ALA A 24 10.14 -23.12 -0.49
C ALA A 24 10.94 -21.86 -0.14
N LEU A 25 10.94 -20.86 -1.04
CA LEU A 25 11.58 -19.58 -0.76
C LEU A 25 10.91 -18.83 0.39
N ARG A 26 9.57 -18.81 0.45
CA ARG A 26 8.86 -18.13 1.55
C ARG A 26 9.24 -18.65 2.93
N ASN A 27 9.57 -19.93 3.04
CA ASN A 27 9.97 -20.59 4.28
C ASN A 27 11.50 -20.59 4.51
N SER A 28 12.25 -19.91 3.63
CA SER A 28 13.71 -19.85 3.67
C SER A 28 14.20 -18.57 4.34
N PRO A 29 15.34 -18.56 5.05
CA PRO A 29 15.98 -17.35 5.54
C PRO A 29 16.49 -16.42 4.42
N LEU A 30 16.49 -16.88 3.16
CA LEU A 30 16.86 -16.07 1.99
C LEU A 30 15.71 -15.19 1.49
N TYR A 31 14.58 -15.18 2.18
CA TYR A 31 13.43 -14.34 1.85
C TYR A 31 12.96 -13.52 3.04
N VAL A 32 12.82 -12.23 2.83
CA VAL A 32 12.24 -11.28 3.79
C VAL A 32 10.87 -10.83 3.29
N GLU A 33 9.81 -11.37 3.88
CA GLU A 33 8.44 -11.01 3.50
C GLU A 33 8.07 -9.60 3.95
N ASN A 34 8.47 -9.21 5.15
CA ASN A 34 8.24 -7.87 5.70
C ASN A 34 9.57 -7.17 6.00
N PRO A 35 9.99 -6.20 5.18
CA PRO A 35 11.28 -5.52 5.34
C PRO A 35 11.37 -4.68 6.62
N TRP A 36 10.26 -4.35 7.26
CA TRP A 36 10.23 -3.66 8.54
C TRP A 36 10.62 -4.56 9.74
N ARG A 37 10.66 -5.87 9.52
CA ARG A 37 11.14 -6.88 10.46
C ARG A 37 12.51 -7.43 10.08
N LEU A 38 13.18 -6.80 9.10
CA LEU A 38 14.51 -7.22 8.65
C LEU A 38 15.53 -6.92 9.72
N GLU A 39 16.09 -7.97 10.29
CA GLU A 39 17.26 -7.89 11.16
C GLU A 39 18.52 -7.76 10.30
N ALA A 40 19.49 -6.99 10.76
CA ALA A 40 20.71 -6.72 9.98
C ALA A 40 21.48 -8.02 9.69
N GLU A 41 21.40 -8.99 10.59
CA GLU A 41 22.01 -10.31 10.54
C GLU A 41 21.44 -11.16 9.40
N ALA A 42 20.17 -11.03 9.07
CA ALA A 42 19.52 -11.78 7.98
C ALA A 42 20.12 -11.45 6.60
N ALA A 43 20.78 -10.30 6.48
CA ALA A 43 21.47 -9.89 5.26
C ALA A 43 23.00 -10.06 5.37
N GLU A 44 23.52 -10.70 6.44
CA GLU A 44 24.94 -10.93 6.59
C GLU A 44 25.44 -11.89 5.50
N GLY A 45 26.55 -11.53 4.87
CA GLY A 45 27.11 -12.30 3.75
C GLY A 45 26.42 -12.11 2.40
N ALA A 46 25.22 -11.52 2.33
CA ALA A 46 24.53 -11.28 1.08
C ALA A 46 25.22 -10.14 0.29
N ARG A 47 25.55 -10.42 -0.98
CA ARG A 47 26.14 -9.46 -1.93
C ARG A 47 25.14 -9.01 -2.98
N ASP A 48 24.43 -9.93 -3.59
CA ASP A 48 23.46 -9.68 -4.64
C ASP A 48 22.05 -9.81 -4.07
N ILE A 49 21.35 -8.67 -3.95
CA ILE A 49 20.04 -8.59 -3.28
C ILE A 49 18.97 -8.20 -4.29
N LEU A 50 17.91 -9.02 -4.39
CA LEU A 50 16.72 -8.70 -5.16
C LEU A 50 15.68 -7.99 -4.27
N LEU A 51 15.28 -6.79 -4.66
CA LEU A 51 14.22 -6.01 -4.04
C LEU A 51 12.98 -6.08 -4.95
N ILE A 52 11.90 -6.75 -4.50
CA ILE A 52 10.67 -6.86 -5.30
C ILE A 52 9.79 -5.66 -4.99
N GLY A 53 9.80 -4.68 -5.88
CA GLY A 53 9.19 -3.37 -5.71
C GLY A 53 10.18 -2.25 -6.02
N ALA A 54 9.69 -1.03 -6.26
CA ALA A 54 10.53 0.14 -6.53
C ALA A 54 9.97 1.42 -5.87
N GLY A 55 9.14 1.27 -4.84
CA GLY A 55 8.57 2.37 -4.05
C GLY A 55 9.47 2.79 -2.89
N LEU A 56 8.92 3.57 -1.94
CA LEU A 56 9.66 4.04 -0.76
C LEU A 56 10.20 2.88 0.07
N THR A 57 9.45 1.80 0.24
CA THR A 57 9.91 0.60 0.97
C THR A 57 11.19 0.02 0.37
N MET A 58 11.31 0.02 -0.96
CA MET A 58 12.55 -0.40 -1.64
C MET A 58 13.70 0.55 -1.32
N VAL A 59 13.44 1.85 -1.33
CA VAL A 59 14.44 2.87 -0.99
C VAL A 59 14.95 2.68 0.44
N ASP A 60 14.04 2.53 1.39
CA ASP A 60 14.38 2.31 2.79
C ASP A 60 15.19 1.03 2.98
N ALA A 61 14.77 -0.07 2.35
CA ALA A 61 15.50 -1.34 2.38
C ALA A 61 16.89 -1.23 1.76
N ALA A 62 17.01 -0.60 0.58
CA ALA A 62 18.29 -0.42 -0.10
C ALA A 62 19.27 0.41 0.74
N LEU A 63 18.81 1.53 1.32
CA LEU A 63 19.65 2.39 2.15
C LEU A 63 20.04 1.73 3.47
N SER A 64 19.12 1.02 4.12
CA SER A 64 19.39 0.29 5.39
C SER A 64 20.35 -0.86 5.19
N LEU A 65 20.25 -1.57 4.07
CA LEU A 65 21.09 -2.70 3.74
C LEU A 65 22.42 -2.31 3.05
N ARG A 66 22.60 -1.03 2.71
CA ARG A 66 23.78 -0.57 2.00
C ARG A 66 25.07 -0.88 2.76
N ARG A 67 26.00 -1.61 2.09
CA ARG A 67 27.34 -1.94 2.59
C ARG A 67 28.30 -2.02 1.39
N PRO A 68 29.61 -1.81 1.57
CA PRO A 68 30.59 -1.98 0.50
C PRO A 68 30.51 -3.36 -0.15
N GLY A 69 30.48 -3.40 -1.48
CA GLY A 69 30.43 -4.63 -2.27
C GLY A 69 29.03 -5.25 -2.45
N ARG A 70 27.97 -4.69 -1.85
CA ARG A 70 26.57 -5.11 -2.11
C ARG A 70 26.05 -4.50 -3.40
N ARG A 71 25.26 -5.27 -4.11
CA ARG A 71 24.53 -4.86 -5.31
C ARG A 71 23.06 -5.12 -5.14
N PHE A 72 22.24 -4.17 -5.57
CA PHE A 72 20.79 -4.24 -5.45
C PHE A 72 20.14 -4.26 -6.83
N THR A 73 19.23 -5.18 -7.04
CA THR A 73 18.35 -5.20 -8.21
C THR A 73 16.92 -4.97 -7.76
N ALA A 74 16.36 -3.81 -8.06
CA ALA A 74 14.96 -3.50 -7.79
C ALA A 74 14.11 -3.88 -9.00
N LEU A 75 13.17 -4.82 -8.82
CA LEU A 75 12.27 -5.29 -9.86
C LEU A 75 10.85 -4.82 -9.60
N SER A 76 10.29 -4.02 -10.49
CA SER A 76 8.88 -3.62 -10.43
C SER A 76 8.21 -3.64 -11.79
N ARG A 77 6.88 -3.66 -11.83
CA ARG A 77 6.11 -3.75 -13.08
C ARG A 77 6.43 -2.64 -14.09
N HIS A 78 6.81 -1.48 -13.60
CA HIS A 78 7.01 -0.28 -14.42
C HIS A 78 8.44 0.28 -14.38
N GLY A 79 9.29 -0.13 -13.44
CA GLY A 79 10.63 0.41 -13.24
C GLY A 79 10.62 1.90 -12.85
N LEU A 80 9.57 2.37 -12.22
CA LEU A 80 9.41 3.76 -11.80
C LEU A 80 9.90 3.92 -10.37
N LEU A 81 10.71 4.95 -10.13
CA LEU A 81 11.20 5.35 -8.81
C LEU A 81 10.40 6.54 -8.27
N PRO A 82 10.24 6.66 -6.95
CA PRO A 82 9.70 7.84 -6.30
C PRO A 82 10.48 9.09 -6.69
N ARG A 83 9.77 10.18 -6.93
CA ARG A 83 10.36 11.48 -7.26
C ARG A 83 10.87 12.17 -5.99
N ALA A 84 11.83 13.06 -6.13
CA ALA A 84 12.33 13.86 -5.02
C ALA A 84 11.39 15.01 -4.66
N HIS A 85 11.33 15.36 -3.37
CA HIS A 85 10.80 16.65 -2.94
C HIS A 85 11.62 17.82 -3.53
N ALA A 86 10.98 18.98 -3.63
CA ALA A 86 11.69 20.21 -3.92
C ALA A 86 12.58 20.59 -2.72
N THR A 87 13.71 21.23 -3.00
CA THR A 87 14.57 21.82 -1.98
C THR A 87 14.00 23.16 -1.47
N VAL A 88 13.29 23.86 -2.35
CA VAL A 88 12.54 25.08 -2.05
C VAL A 88 11.08 24.83 -2.42
N PRO A 89 10.11 25.15 -1.54
CA PRO A 89 8.70 24.99 -1.86
C PRO A 89 8.34 25.76 -3.14
N PRO A 90 7.67 25.13 -4.11
CA PRO A 90 7.21 25.83 -5.32
C PRO A 90 6.02 26.72 -5.00
N GLU A 91 5.76 27.69 -5.87
CA GLU A 91 4.53 28.48 -5.82
C GLU A 91 3.29 27.58 -5.86
N PRO A 92 2.30 27.81 -4.98
CA PRO A 92 1.11 26.96 -4.89
C PRO A 92 0.30 26.97 -6.20
N TYR A 93 -0.16 25.80 -6.60
CA TYR A 93 -1.18 25.66 -7.64
C TYR A 93 -2.57 25.66 -7.02
N VAL A 94 -3.55 26.36 -7.64
CA VAL A 94 -4.88 26.59 -7.01
C VAL A 94 -6.07 26.20 -7.89
N GLU A 95 -5.86 25.86 -9.17
CA GLU A 95 -6.96 25.53 -10.07
C GLU A 95 -7.54 24.15 -9.76
N ALA A 96 -8.88 24.06 -9.75
CA ALA A 96 -9.59 22.84 -9.41
C ALA A 96 -9.48 21.77 -10.50
N PHE A 97 -9.41 20.51 -10.09
CA PHE A 97 -9.46 19.36 -10.98
C PHE A 97 -10.86 18.76 -10.99
N ALA A 98 -11.36 18.39 -12.19
CA ALA A 98 -12.69 17.83 -12.37
C ALA A 98 -12.74 16.77 -13.48
N GLY A 99 -13.80 15.98 -13.48
CA GLY A 99 -14.06 14.96 -14.49
C GLY A 99 -13.46 13.58 -14.14
N GLY A 100 -13.43 12.71 -15.13
CA GLY A 100 -12.91 11.35 -14.98
C GLY A 100 -11.38 11.29 -14.94
N PRO A 101 -10.78 10.10 -14.67
CA PRO A 101 -9.33 9.95 -14.56
C PRO A 101 -8.53 10.44 -15.78
N SER A 102 -9.09 10.29 -16.98
CA SER A 102 -8.46 10.75 -18.22
C SER A 102 -8.48 12.28 -18.34
N ASP A 103 -9.55 12.91 -17.84
CA ASP A 103 -9.69 14.36 -17.89
C ASP A 103 -8.75 15.02 -16.87
N VAL A 104 -8.70 14.46 -15.66
CA VAL A 104 -7.74 14.88 -14.62
C VAL A 104 -6.29 14.73 -15.13
N LEU A 105 -5.97 13.63 -15.82
CA LEU A 105 -4.63 13.46 -16.41
C LEU A 105 -4.30 14.54 -17.45
N LYS A 106 -5.25 14.93 -18.29
CA LYS A 106 -5.07 16.02 -19.27
C LYS A 106 -4.82 17.36 -18.56
N GLN A 107 -5.65 17.67 -17.54
CA GLN A 107 -5.51 18.89 -16.74
C GLN A 107 -4.16 18.96 -16.04
N VAL A 108 -3.72 17.84 -15.40
CA VAL A 108 -2.39 17.76 -14.77
C VAL A 108 -1.29 18.01 -15.80
N ARG A 109 -1.33 17.38 -16.97
CA ARG A 109 -0.32 17.59 -18.03
C ARG A 109 -0.29 19.03 -18.52
N GLN A 110 -1.43 19.67 -18.64
CA GLN A 110 -1.52 21.08 -19.02
C GLN A 110 -0.95 21.97 -17.92
N ALA A 111 -1.35 21.79 -16.67
CA ALA A 111 -0.87 22.56 -15.53
C ALA A 111 0.66 22.46 -15.36
N THR A 112 1.22 21.27 -15.58
CA THR A 112 2.68 21.06 -15.46
C THR A 112 3.52 21.64 -16.60
N GLN A 113 2.91 22.26 -17.61
CA GLN A 113 3.64 23.02 -18.63
C GLN A 113 4.08 24.40 -18.11
N THR A 114 3.34 24.96 -17.16
CA THR A 114 3.55 26.30 -16.64
C THR A 114 3.85 26.37 -15.15
N HIS A 115 3.54 25.31 -14.41
CA HIS A 115 3.75 25.23 -12.96
C HIS A 115 4.64 24.02 -12.60
N ASP A 116 5.35 24.13 -11.47
CA ASP A 116 6.08 22.98 -10.93
C ASP A 116 5.10 21.82 -10.65
N TRP A 117 5.42 20.65 -11.18
CA TRP A 117 4.58 19.46 -11.02
C TRP A 117 4.32 19.11 -9.56
N ARG A 118 5.20 19.52 -8.64
CA ARG A 118 5.02 19.26 -7.21
C ARG A 118 3.86 20.05 -6.63
N ALA A 119 3.78 21.34 -6.98
CA ALA A 119 2.64 22.18 -6.59
C ALA A 119 1.32 21.65 -7.15
N VAL A 120 1.33 21.23 -8.43
CA VAL A 120 0.17 20.63 -9.09
C VAL A 120 -0.28 19.35 -8.36
N PHE A 121 0.66 18.44 -8.01
CA PHE A 121 0.34 17.21 -7.29
C PHE A 121 -0.05 17.44 -5.82
N ASP A 122 0.50 18.46 -5.16
CA ASP A 122 0.12 18.80 -3.80
C ASP A 122 -1.31 19.34 -3.76
N HIS A 123 -1.71 20.15 -4.74
CA HIS A 123 -3.08 20.58 -4.88
C HIS A 123 -4.03 19.43 -5.28
N LEU A 124 -3.64 18.60 -6.25
CA LEU A 124 -4.42 17.44 -6.68
C LEU A 124 -4.68 16.46 -5.52
N ARG A 125 -3.73 16.32 -4.58
CA ARG A 125 -3.91 15.51 -3.37
C ARG A 125 -5.11 15.97 -2.56
N HIS A 126 -5.29 17.28 -2.35
CA HIS A 126 -6.45 17.81 -1.61
C HIS A 126 -7.76 17.52 -2.33
N SER A 127 -7.75 17.43 -3.66
CA SER A 127 -8.88 17.05 -4.48
C SER A 127 -9.09 15.54 -4.63
N ALA A 128 -8.15 14.71 -4.16
CA ALA A 128 -8.16 13.27 -4.43
C ALA A 128 -9.39 12.54 -3.86
N ARG A 129 -9.81 12.87 -2.62
CA ARG A 129 -10.98 12.24 -1.96
C ARG A 129 -12.29 12.60 -2.69
N PRO A 130 -12.63 13.86 -2.96
CA PRO A 130 -13.81 14.20 -3.75
C PRO A 130 -13.79 13.62 -5.16
N LEU A 131 -12.66 13.66 -5.88
CA LEU A 131 -12.53 13.05 -7.21
C LEU A 131 -12.78 11.54 -7.15
N TRP A 132 -12.14 10.83 -6.20
CA TRP A 132 -12.35 9.39 -6.02
C TRP A 132 -13.82 9.05 -5.76
N ARG A 133 -14.50 9.81 -4.91
CA ARG A 133 -15.91 9.59 -4.60
C ARG A 133 -16.83 9.83 -5.81
N SER A 134 -16.50 10.80 -6.66
CA SER A 134 -17.27 11.11 -7.87
C SER A 134 -17.10 10.07 -8.98
N TRP A 135 -16.01 9.28 -8.96
CA TRP A 135 -15.74 8.32 -10.01
C TRP A 135 -16.57 7.04 -9.87
N THR A 136 -17.04 6.53 -11.00
CA THR A 136 -17.67 5.21 -11.09
C THR A 136 -16.66 4.10 -10.77
N ALA A 137 -17.14 2.90 -10.44
CA ALA A 137 -16.29 1.74 -10.20
C ALA A 137 -15.38 1.42 -11.40
N VAL A 138 -15.87 1.63 -12.63
CA VAL A 138 -15.09 1.44 -13.86
C VAL A 138 -13.95 2.47 -13.95
N GLN A 139 -14.23 3.73 -13.63
CA GLN A 139 -13.23 4.79 -13.63
C GLN A 139 -12.16 4.57 -12.56
N ARG A 140 -12.56 4.17 -11.34
CA ARG A 140 -11.62 3.80 -10.26
C ARG A 140 -10.72 2.63 -10.69
N LYS A 141 -11.28 1.57 -11.30
CA LYS A 141 -10.49 0.44 -11.84
C LYS A 141 -9.50 0.88 -12.92
N ARG A 142 -9.90 1.80 -13.83
CA ARG A 142 -9.00 2.37 -14.84
C ARG A 142 -7.85 3.17 -14.22
N PHE A 143 -8.15 4.02 -13.23
CA PHE A 143 -7.15 4.75 -12.48
C PHE A 143 -6.15 3.80 -11.81
N LEU A 144 -6.63 2.83 -11.05
CA LEU A 144 -5.78 1.84 -10.37
C LEU A 144 -4.87 1.09 -11.33
N ARG A 145 -5.38 0.74 -12.50
CA ARG A 145 -4.64 -0.02 -13.50
C ARG A 145 -3.58 0.80 -14.23
N HIS A 146 -3.90 2.04 -14.60
CA HIS A 146 -3.11 2.81 -15.55
C HIS A 146 -2.42 4.04 -14.96
N LEU A 147 -3.02 4.68 -13.96
CA LEU A 147 -2.55 5.95 -13.43
C LEU A 147 -1.94 5.85 -12.02
N ARG A 148 -2.37 4.86 -11.23
CA ARG A 148 -1.82 4.66 -9.89
C ARG A 148 -0.29 4.62 -9.84
N PRO A 149 0.44 3.92 -10.73
CA PRO A 149 1.91 3.93 -10.68
C PRO A 149 2.52 5.32 -10.88
N LEU A 150 1.89 6.17 -11.69
CA LEU A 150 2.30 7.57 -11.86
C LEU A 150 1.92 8.40 -10.63
N TRP A 151 0.71 8.20 -10.11
CA TRP A 151 0.28 8.82 -8.85
C TRP A 151 1.27 8.52 -7.73
N ASP A 152 1.56 7.25 -7.49
CA ASP A 152 2.40 6.80 -6.37
C ASP A 152 3.79 7.46 -6.40
N VAL A 153 4.47 7.52 -7.54
CA VAL A 153 5.82 8.09 -7.63
C VAL A 153 5.89 9.62 -7.52
N HIS A 154 4.80 10.32 -7.83
CA HIS A 154 4.73 11.78 -7.68
C HIS A 154 4.20 12.18 -6.31
N ARG A 155 3.40 11.32 -5.69
CA ARG A 155 2.78 11.55 -4.38
C ARG A 155 3.69 11.14 -3.22
N HIS A 156 4.27 9.95 -3.29
CA HIS A 156 5.18 9.41 -2.27
C HIS A 156 6.62 9.72 -2.64
N ARG A 157 7.10 10.87 -2.18
CA ARG A 157 8.38 11.46 -2.61
C ARG A 157 9.51 11.14 -1.66
N LEU A 158 10.71 11.12 -2.22
CA LEU A 158 11.96 11.01 -1.47
C LEU A 158 12.32 12.33 -0.80
N SER A 159 12.89 12.25 0.40
CA SER A 159 13.63 13.38 0.96
C SER A 159 14.79 13.76 0.03
N PRO A 160 15.26 15.04 0.02
CA PRO A 160 16.40 15.41 -0.80
C PRO A 160 17.67 14.59 -0.50
N GLY A 161 17.86 14.16 0.76
CA GLY A 161 18.95 13.28 1.17
C GLY A 161 18.85 11.90 0.53
N SER A 162 17.74 11.20 0.77
CA SER A 162 17.51 9.87 0.18
C SER A 162 17.57 9.89 -1.35
N ALA A 163 17.09 10.98 -1.98
CA ALA A 163 17.16 11.12 -3.43
C ALA A 163 18.61 11.20 -3.95
N ARG A 164 19.48 11.93 -3.25
CA ARG A 164 20.92 11.97 -3.59
C ARG A 164 21.58 10.60 -3.43
N ASP A 165 21.28 9.90 -2.34
CA ASP A 165 21.87 8.58 -2.06
C ASP A 165 21.44 7.55 -3.11
N ILE A 166 20.16 7.49 -3.44
CA ILE A 166 19.63 6.60 -4.50
C ILE A 166 20.22 6.97 -5.86
N HIS A 167 20.36 8.26 -6.17
CA HIS A 167 20.99 8.70 -7.41
C HIS A 167 22.47 8.26 -7.48
N SER A 168 23.21 8.38 -6.38
CA SER A 168 24.58 7.89 -6.27
C SER A 168 24.68 6.39 -6.50
N MET A 169 23.78 5.60 -5.88
CA MET A 169 23.73 4.13 -6.06
C MET A 169 23.41 3.73 -7.51
N LEU A 170 22.54 4.48 -8.19
CA LEU A 170 22.25 4.27 -9.61
C LEU A 170 23.45 4.60 -10.49
N ALA A 171 24.11 5.73 -10.23
CA ALA A 171 25.26 6.19 -11.00
C ALA A 171 26.48 5.27 -10.85
N SER A 172 26.70 4.70 -9.66
CA SER A 172 27.79 3.74 -9.39
C SER A 172 27.47 2.30 -9.86
N GLY A 173 26.22 2.01 -10.26
CA GLY A 173 25.78 0.65 -10.58
C GLY A 173 25.53 -0.24 -9.34
N GLU A 174 25.58 0.33 -8.15
CA GLU A 174 25.25 -0.36 -6.90
C GLU A 174 23.74 -0.74 -6.84
N LEU A 175 22.86 0.10 -7.43
CA LEU A 175 21.44 -0.16 -7.61
C LEU A 175 21.08 -0.20 -9.09
N THR A 176 20.44 -1.28 -9.52
CA THR A 176 19.82 -1.41 -10.85
C THR A 176 18.31 -1.49 -10.70
N VAL A 177 17.56 -0.71 -11.50
CA VAL A 177 16.08 -0.74 -11.48
C VAL A 177 15.55 -1.33 -12.77
N LEU A 178 14.76 -2.39 -12.65
CA LEU A 178 14.24 -3.16 -13.77
C LEU A 178 12.72 -3.02 -13.87
N ALA A 179 12.24 -2.81 -15.09
CA ALA A 179 10.83 -2.90 -15.42
C ALA A 179 10.49 -4.32 -15.87
N GLY A 180 9.71 -5.05 -15.07
CA GLY A 180 9.34 -6.43 -15.39
C GLY A 180 8.38 -7.01 -14.37
N LYS A 181 7.91 -8.22 -14.67
CA LYS A 181 7.06 -9.00 -13.79
C LYS A 181 7.81 -10.25 -13.36
N LEU A 182 7.99 -10.45 -12.05
CA LEU A 182 8.48 -11.70 -11.49
C LEU A 182 7.58 -12.85 -11.97
N SER A 183 8.20 -13.91 -12.47
CA SER A 183 7.50 -15.09 -12.99
C SER A 183 7.58 -16.24 -12.00
N GLU A 184 8.77 -16.51 -11.50
CA GLU A 184 9.04 -17.58 -10.54
C GLU A 184 10.32 -17.31 -9.76
N THR A 185 10.46 -17.97 -8.62
CA THR A 185 11.71 -18.07 -7.86
C THR A 185 11.97 -19.54 -7.55
N THR A 186 13.23 -19.90 -7.42
CA THR A 186 13.64 -21.26 -7.06
C THR A 186 14.84 -21.17 -6.12
N LEU A 187 14.82 -21.94 -5.03
CA LEU A 187 15.98 -22.10 -4.18
C LEU A 187 17.02 -22.97 -4.90
N ASP A 188 18.27 -22.50 -4.91
CA ASP A 188 19.43 -23.23 -5.44
C ASP A 188 20.55 -23.22 -4.40
N GLY A 189 20.47 -24.16 -3.47
CA GLY A 189 21.40 -24.27 -2.36
C GLY A 189 21.36 -23.04 -1.45
N ARG A 190 22.41 -22.20 -1.52
CA ARG A 190 22.54 -20.97 -0.71
C ARG A 190 22.17 -19.70 -1.45
N SER A 191 21.45 -19.81 -2.54
CA SER A 191 21.03 -18.68 -3.35
C SER A 191 19.62 -18.87 -3.90
N VAL A 192 19.08 -17.82 -4.48
CA VAL A 192 17.78 -17.80 -5.13
C VAL A 192 17.96 -17.49 -6.60
N GLU A 193 17.49 -18.37 -7.47
CA GLU A 193 17.30 -18.04 -8.88
C GLU A 193 15.92 -17.38 -9.03
N ALA A 194 15.87 -16.18 -9.58
CA ALA A 194 14.63 -15.49 -9.90
C ALA A 194 14.51 -15.30 -11.40
N ALA A 195 13.35 -15.65 -11.94
CA ALA A 195 12.99 -15.39 -13.33
C ALA A 195 11.97 -14.29 -13.42
N TRP A 196 12.16 -13.34 -14.33
CA TRP A 196 11.22 -12.27 -14.60
C TRP A 196 11.10 -11.99 -16.08
N ARG A 197 9.92 -11.52 -16.47
CA ARG A 197 9.66 -11.10 -17.83
C ARG A 197 9.80 -9.57 -17.92
N PRO A 198 10.82 -9.04 -18.61
CA PRO A 198 10.99 -7.62 -18.82
C PRO A 198 9.77 -7.01 -19.52
N ARG A 199 9.46 -5.77 -19.16
CA ARG A 199 8.36 -5.04 -19.78
C ARG A 199 8.57 -4.90 -21.29
N GLY A 200 7.54 -5.24 -22.08
CA GLY A 200 7.61 -5.19 -23.53
C GLY A 200 8.34 -6.38 -24.18
N ARG A 201 8.83 -7.33 -23.39
CA ARG A 201 9.48 -8.53 -23.94
C ARG A 201 8.68 -9.80 -23.65
N ARG A 202 8.75 -10.78 -24.57
CA ARG A 202 8.06 -12.08 -24.41
C ARG A 202 8.91 -13.07 -23.60
N ARG A 203 10.23 -13.04 -23.79
CA ARG A 203 11.16 -13.98 -23.15
C ARG A 203 11.49 -13.52 -21.73
N ALA A 204 11.41 -14.45 -20.79
CA ALA A 204 11.90 -14.24 -19.44
C ALA A 204 13.45 -14.26 -19.42
N ILE A 205 14.01 -13.54 -18.47
CA ILE A 205 15.44 -13.59 -18.12
C ILE A 205 15.55 -14.05 -16.67
N ARG A 206 16.71 -14.56 -16.30
CA ARG A 206 17.00 -15.10 -14.97
C ARG A 206 18.17 -14.37 -14.35
N GLY A 207 18.17 -14.31 -13.04
CA GLY A 207 19.27 -13.80 -12.23
C GLY A 207 19.38 -14.58 -10.93
N ARG A 208 20.58 -14.58 -10.36
CA ARG A 208 20.89 -15.25 -9.10
C ARG A 208 21.11 -14.20 -8.01
N PHE A 209 20.58 -14.47 -6.83
CA PHE A 209 20.58 -13.55 -5.69
C PHE A 209 20.87 -14.31 -4.39
N ASP A 210 21.52 -13.63 -3.46
CA ASP A 210 21.81 -14.17 -2.12
C ASP A 210 20.63 -13.91 -1.16
N LEU A 211 19.85 -12.86 -1.42
CA LEU A 211 18.70 -12.49 -0.60
C LEU A 211 17.60 -11.88 -1.48
N VAL A 212 16.36 -12.16 -1.14
CA VAL A 212 15.16 -11.54 -1.77
C VAL A 212 14.35 -10.83 -0.71
N VAL A 213 14.05 -9.55 -0.94
CA VAL A 213 13.28 -8.72 -0.02
C VAL A 213 11.98 -8.25 -0.70
N ASN A 214 10.85 -8.48 -0.05
CA ASN A 214 9.56 -8.03 -0.53
C ASN A 214 9.31 -6.55 -0.21
N CYS A 215 9.52 -5.69 -1.17
CA CYS A 215 9.29 -4.24 -1.08
C CYS A 215 7.99 -3.80 -1.79
N THR A 216 7.01 -4.68 -1.93
CA THR A 216 5.74 -4.35 -2.62
C THR A 216 4.80 -3.46 -1.80
N GLY A 217 5.15 -3.20 -0.55
CA GLY A 217 4.36 -2.40 0.39
C GLY A 217 3.29 -3.21 1.13
N PRO A 218 2.44 -2.55 1.91
CA PRO A 218 1.40 -3.21 2.68
C PRO A 218 0.41 -3.95 1.79
N LEU A 219 -0.32 -4.89 2.40
CA LEU A 219 -1.30 -5.74 1.71
C LEU A 219 -2.23 -4.92 0.80
N GLY A 220 -2.27 -5.30 -0.47
CA GLY A 220 -3.08 -4.62 -1.48
C GLY A 220 -4.46 -5.23 -1.69
N VAL A 221 -4.71 -6.45 -1.20
CA VAL A 221 -5.96 -7.22 -1.40
C VAL A 221 -6.39 -7.79 -0.07
N ILE A 222 -7.46 -7.26 0.51
CA ILE A 222 -7.93 -7.59 1.87
C ILE A 222 -8.21 -9.08 2.08
N GLN A 223 -8.66 -9.79 1.04
CA GLN A 223 -8.95 -11.23 1.10
C GLN A 223 -7.69 -12.10 1.32
N GLN A 224 -6.50 -11.54 1.10
CA GLN A 224 -5.22 -12.22 1.34
C GLN A 224 -4.66 -11.92 2.74
N SER A 225 -5.41 -11.20 3.56
CA SER A 225 -5.00 -10.88 4.92
C SER A 225 -4.87 -12.14 5.76
N ARG A 226 -3.76 -12.23 6.51
CA ARG A 226 -3.54 -13.25 7.53
C ARG A 226 -3.93 -12.76 8.93
N GLU A 227 -4.46 -11.52 9.03
CA GLU A 227 -4.93 -10.96 10.29
C GLU A 227 -6.17 -11.71 10.77
N PRO A 228 -6.13 -12.41 11.91
CA PRO A 228 -7.23 -13.27 12.36
C PRO A 228 -8.55 -12.52 12.52
N LEU A 229 -8.51 -11.27 13.01
CA LEU A 229 -9.69 -10.44 13.17
C LEU A 229 -10.35 -10.13 11.81
N ILE A 230 -9.56 -9.82 10.79
CA ILE A 230 -10.09 -9.56 9.43
C ILE A 230 -10.71 -10.85 8.86
N ALA A 231 -10.03 -11.98 9.02
CA ALA A 231 -10.54 -13.27 8.56
C ALA A 231 -11.89 -13.61 9.22
N ASP A 232 -12.02 -13.38 10.53
CA ASP A 232 -13.24 -13.63 11.30
C ASP A 232 -14.39 -12.69 10.89
N ILE A 233 -14.10 -11.39 10.72
CA ILE A 233 -15.08 -10.39 10.24
C ILE A 233 -15.65 -10.78 8.87
N LEU A 234 -14.78 -11.18 7.94
CA LEU A 234 -15.19 -11.61 6.60
C LEU A 234 -15.98 -12.92 6.64
N LYS A 235 -15.51 -13.89 7.41
CA LYS A 235 -16.17 -15.20 7.56
C LYS A 235 -17.56 -15.11 8.19
N LYS A 236 -17.72 -14.25 9.20
CA LYS A 236 -19.00 -14.04 9.90
C LYS A 236 -19.95 -13.07 9.17
N GLY A 237 -19.49 -12.46 8.08
CA GLY A 237 -20.30 -11.52 7.31
C GLY A 237 -20.53 -10.17 7.96
N TYR A 238 -19.76 -9.83 9.02
CA TYR A 238 -19.81 -8.50 9.65
C TYR A 238 -19.21 -7.39 8.76
N GLY A 239 -18.36 -7.76 7.82
CA GLY A 239 -17.81 -6.91 6.81
C GLY A 239 -17.63 -7.69 5.52
N ARG A 240 -17.50 -6.98 4.41
CA ARG A 240 -17.15 -7.57 3.11
C ARG A 240 -16.03 -6.77 2.46
N PRO A 241 -15.27 -7.38 1.54
CA PRO A 241 -14.29 -6.66 0.75
C PRO A 241 -14.95 -5.55 -0.05
N ASP A 242 -14.28 -4.39 -0.19
CA ASP A 242 -14.74 -3.38 -1.13
C ASP A 242 -14.68 -3.92 -2.59
N PRO A 243 -15.47 -3.37 -3.52
CA PRO A 243 -15.53 -3.87 -4.91
C PRO A 243 -14.21 -3.79 -5.68
N LEU A 244 -13.20 -3.07 -5.16
CA LEU A 244 -11.86 -2.94 -5.75
C LEU A 244 -10.83 -3.82 -5.04
N GLY A 245 -11.21 -4.47 -3.92
CA GLY A 245 -10.35 -5.31 -3.09
C GLY A 245 -9.33 -4.53 -2.25
N LEU A 246 -9.47 -3.21 -2.15
CA LEU A 246 -8.47 -2.35 -1.47
C LEU A 246 -8.59 -2.32 0.05
N GLY A 247 -9.69 -2.83 0.60
CA GLY A 247 -9.96 -2.84 2.01
C GLY A 247 -11.33 -3.43 2.32
N LEU A 248 -11.90 -3.11 3.48
CA LEU A 248 -13.27 -3.39 3.83
C LEU A 248 -14.21 -2.38 3.18
N GLN A 249 -15.39 -2.83 2.78
CA GLN A 249 -16.41 -1.93 2.29
C GLN A 249 -17.02 -1.18 3.46
N VAL A 250 -17.01 0.15 3.36
CA VAL A 250 -17.62 1.07 4.34
C VAL A 250 -18.52 2.07 3.63
N ASP A 251 -19.44 2.65 4.39
CA ASP A 251 -20.25 3.79 3.94
C ASP A 251 -19.49 5.13 4.04
N GLY A 252 -20.21 6.26 3.91
CA GLY A 252 -19.66 7.60 3.97
C GLY A 252 -19.05 7.98 5.32
N ASP A 253 -19.54 7.36 6.39
CA ASP A 253 -19.19 7.63 7.78
C ASP A 253 -18.20 6.60 8.37
N GLY A 254 -17.76 5.65 7.55
CA GLY A 254 -16.81 4.62 7.96
C GLY A 254 -17.45 3.39 8.60
N ARG A 255 -18.79 3.27 8.60
CA ARG A 255 -19.49 2.06 9.08
C ARG A 255 -19.25 0.90 8.12
N LEU A 256 -18.98 -0.28 8.65
CA LEU A 256 -18.79 -1.48 7.83
C LEU A 256 -20.09 -1.86 7.13
N ILE A 257 -19.95 -2.28 5.88
CA ILE A 257 -21.03 -2.92 5.13
C ILE A 257 -20.84 -4.42 5.24
N GLY A 258 -21.75 -5.06 5.95
CA GLY A 258 -21.81 -6.52 6.06
C GLY A 258 -22.31 -7.18 4.78
N GLN A 259 -22.62 -8.47 4.86
CA GLN A 259 -23.03 -9.24 3.69
C GLN A 259 -24.36 -8.72 3.13
N ASP A 260 -25.36 -8.47 3.99
CA ASP A 260 -26.72 -8.11 3.58
C ASP A 260 -27.15 -6.69 4.02
N ARG A 261 -26.48 -6.10 5.02
CA ARG A 261 -26.83 -4.78 5.59
C ARG A 261 -25.59 -4.10 6.22
N PRO A 262 -25.63 -2.79 6.50
CA PRO A 262 -24.63 -2.16 7.36
C PRO A 262 -24.51 -2.88 8.70
N ALA A 263 -23.28 -2.98 9.21
CA ALA A 263 -23.02 -3.59 10.52
C ALA A 263 -23.18 -2.50 11.59
N ASP A 264 -24.27 -2.57 12.36
CA ASP A 264 -24.55 -1.57 13.39
C ASP A 264 -23.43 -1.56 14.45
N GLY A 265 -22.98 -0.35 14.82
CA GLY A 265 -21.94 -0.15 15.81
C GLY A 265 -20.52 -0.59 15.38
N LEU A 266 -20.30 -1.06 14.15
CA LEU A 266 -18.97 -1.48 13.68
C LEU A 266 -18.44 -0.56 12.60
N TYR A 267 -17.30 0.07 12.88
CA TYR A 267 -16.66 1.07 12.02
C TYR A 267 -15.22 0.69 11.69
N ALA A 268 -14.67 1.29 10.63
CA ALA A 268 -13.26 1.20 10.30
C ALA A 268 -12.69 2.56 9.91
N ILE A 269 -11.41 2.79 10.22
CA ILE A 269 -10.64 3.95 9.79
C ILE A 269 -9.30 3.55 9.17
N GLY A 270 -8.69 4.50 8.48
CA GLY A 270 -7.37 4.35 7.91
C GLY A 270 -7.31 3.41 6.70
N PRO A 271 -6.18 2.72 6.50
CA PRO A 271 -5.91 1.92 5.30
C PRO A 271 -6.96 0.87 4.97
N LEU A 272 -7.69 0.37 5.98
CA LEU A 272 -8.81 -0.55 5.76
C LEU A 272 -9.96 0.03 4.93
N THR A 273 -10.07 1.36 4.87
CA THR A 273 -11.15 2.08 4.17
C THR A 273 -10.73 2.66 2.82
N ARG A 274 -9.58 2.26 2.27
CA ARG A 274 -9.03 2.79 1.01
C ARG A 274 -9.97 2.68 -0.19
N GLY A 275 -10.84 1.69 -0.22
CA GLY A 275 -11.86 1.54 -1.26
C GLY A 275 -12.82 2.72 -1.34
N ALA A 276 -13.17 3.30 -0.19
CA ALA A 276 -14.07 4.46 -0.08
C ALA A 276 -13.31 5.80 -0.11
N PHE A 277 -12.13 5.89 0.52
CA PHE A 277 -11.47 7.18 0.80
C PHE A 277 -10.12 7.38 0.08
N TRP A 278 -9.62 6.45 -0.69
CA TRP A 278 -8.37 6.41 -1.47
C TRP A 278 -7.11 6.89 -0.71
N GLU A 279 -6.90 8.19 -0.54
CA GLU A 279 -5.71 8.80 0.12
C GLU A 279 -5.84 8.82 1.66
N ILE A 280 -6.14 7.67 2.26
CA ILE A 280 -6.35 7.54 3.71
C ILE A 280 -5.17 6.83 4.39
N THR A 281 -3.96 7.26 4.09
CA THR A 281 -2.72 6.69 4.66
C THR A 281 -1.79 7.75 5.26
N ALA A 282 -1.98 9.03 4.94
CA ALA A 282 -1.18 10.11 5.51
C ALA A 282 -1.80 10.63 6.81
N VAL A 283 -0.95 11.06 7.75
CA VAL A 283 -1.36 11.50 9.08
C VAL A 283 -2.45 12.58 9.07
N PRO A 284 -2.39 13.63 8.21
CA PRO A 284 -3.46 14.64 8.17
C PRO A 284 -4.81 14.06 7.76
N ASP A 285 -4.81 13.13 6.79
CA ASP A 285 -6.04 12.51 6.29
C ASP A 285 -6.64 11.54 7.32
N LEU A 286 -5.78 10.79 8.03
CA LEU A 286 -6.17 9.91 9.13
C LEU A 286 -6.77 10.70 10.30
N ARG A 287 -6.15 11.83 10.65
CA ARG A 287 -6.64 12.72 11.73
C ARG A 287 -8.02 13.27 11.39
N ALA A 288 -8.22 13.75 10.16
CA ALA A 288 -9.52 14.27 9.73
C ALA A 288 -10.59 13.16 9.76
N GLN A 289 -10.28 11.96 9.25
CA GLN A 289 -11.21 10.83 9.30
C GLN A 289 -11.55 10.42 10.74
N ALA A 290 -10.57 10.41 11.64
CA ALA A 290 -10.80 10.05 13.04
C ALA A 290 -11.71 11.06 13.75
N LEU A 291 -11.56 12.36 13.45
CA LEU A 291 -12.43 13.42 13.97
C LEU A 291 -13.86 13.27 13.43
N ASP A 292 -14.01 13.16 12.11
CA ASP A 292 -15.32 12.98 11.46
C ASP A 292 -16.07 11.77 12.07
N LEU A 293 -15.34 10.63 12.27
CA LEU A 293 -15.94 9.44 12.87
C LEU A 293 -16.29 9.61 14.35
N ALA A 294 -15.44 10.28 15.13
CA ALA A 294 -15.71 10.52 16.55
C ALA A 294 -16.98 11.38 16.74
N GLU A 295 -17.13 12.41 15.94
CA GLU A 295 -18.34 13.26 15.94
C GLU A 295 -19.58 12.46 15.56
N HIS A 296 -19.49 11.61 14.52
CA HIS A 296 -20.57 10.74 14.09
C HIS A 296 -21.02 9.77 15.19
N VAL A 297 -20.07 9.07 15.83
CA VAL A 297 -20.36 8.09 16.89
C VAL A 297 -20.96 8.78 18.12
N ALA A 298 -20.43 9.96 18.52
CA ALA A 298 -20.96 10.72 19.62
C ALA A 298 -22.42 11.18 19.37
N ALA A 299 -22.73 11.63 18.15
CA ALA A 299 -24.08 12.02 17.78
C ALA A 299 -25.06 10.83 17.77
N ALA A 300 -24.63 9.67 17.29
CA ALA A 300 -25.44 8.44 17.27
C ALA A 300 -25.75 7.95 18.69
N GLY A 301 -24.78 8.00 19.63
CA GLY A 301 -24.99 7.66 21.03
C GLY A 301 -25.96 8.61 21.75
N ALA A 302 -25.90 9.92 21.44
CA ALA A 302 -26.78 10.92 22.04
C ALA A 302 -28.26 10.78 21.61
N THR A 303 -28.51 10.21 20.42
CA THR A 303 -29.88 10.03 19.88
C THR A 303 -30.53 8.69 20.30
N GLY A 304 -29.85 7.85 21.08
CA GLY A 304 -30.35 6.54 21.49
C GLY A 304 -30.60 5.54 20.34
N GLN A 305 -30.15 5.87 19.13
CA GLN A 305 -30.24 5.01 17.95
C GLN A 305 -29.12 3.98 17.85
N SER A 306 -28.39 3.73 18.95
CA SER A 306 -27.48 2.61 19.01
C SER A 306 -28.32 1.33 19.16
N GLY A 307 -28.69 0.71 18.07
CA GLY A 307 -29.11 -0.68 18.10
C GLY A 307 -27.98 -1.48 18.70
N ALA A 308 -28.16 -1.93 19.95
CA ALA A 308 -27.22 -2.87 20.57
C ALA A 308 -27.08 -4.04 19.61
N ALA A 309 -25.94 -4.13 18.93
CA ALA A 309 -25.67 -5.25 18.06
C ALA A 309 -25.66 -6.49 18.95
N ASP A 310 -26.57 -7.42 18.69
CA ASP A 310 -26.66 -8.69 19.41
C ASP A 310 -25.46 -9.56 18.98
N TRP A 311 -24.32 -9.27 19.58
CA TRP A 311 -23.08 -10.00 19.36
C TRP A 311 -23.21 -11.36 20.06
N PRO A 312 -23.02 -12.47 19.34
CA PRO A 312 -23.00 -13.77 19.98
C PRO A 312 -21.94 -13.73 21.10
N ARG A 313 -22.36 -14.03 22.33
CA ARG A 313 -21.48 -14.10 23.49
C ARG A 313 -20.47 -15.24 23.24
N THR A 314 -19.28 -14.91 22.80
CA THR A 314 -18.18 -15.88 22.78
C THR A 314 -17.72 -16.08 24.22
N ASP A 315 -17.69 -17.33 24.65
CA ASP A 315 -17.14 -17.73 25.95
C ASP A 315 -15.68 -17.25 26.05
N PRO A 316 -15.34 -16.39 27.04
CA PRO A 316 -13.97 -15.93 27.22
C PRO A 316 -12.95 -17.05 27.42
N ALA A 317 -13.39 -18.25 27.83
CA ALA A 317 -12.54 -19.43 28.00
C ALA A 317 -12.07 -20.06 26.68
N ALA A 318 -12.68 -19.72 25.53
CA ALA A 318 -12.29 -20.27 24.22
C ALA A 318 -11.05 -19.55 23.61
N ILE A 319 -10.71 -18.36 24.11
CA ILE A 319 -9.59 -17.56 23.58
C ILE A 319 -8.24 -17.98 24.19
N VAL A 320 -8.24 -18.67 25.32
CA VAL A 320 -7.00 -19.03 26.07
C VAL A 320 -6.45 -20.42 25.71
N ARG A 321 -7.12 -21.20 24.87
CA ARG A 321 -6.69 -22.59 24.54
C ARG A 321 -6.08 -22.75 23.15
N GLY A 322 -5.52 -21.71 22.57
CA GLY A 322 -4.82 -21.71 21.29
C GLY A 322 -3.39 -21.22 21.43
N THR A 323 -2.57 -21.89 22.24
CA THR A 323 -1.09 -21.79 22.21
C THR A 323 -0.53 -23.02 21.58
#